data_d94a9dafdfd2c3671c27333cb188a83d
#
_entry.id   d94a9dafdfd2c3671c27333cb188a83d
#
_cell.length_a   1.000
_cell.length_b   1.000
_cell.length_c   1.000
_cell.angle_alpha   90.00
_cell.angle_beta   90.00
_cell.angle_gamma   90.00
#
_symmetry.space_group_name_H-M   'P 1'
#
loop_
_entity.id
_entity.type
_entity.pdbx_description
1 polymer ?
#
loop_
_entity_poly.entity_id
_entity_poly.type
_entity_poly.pdbx_seq_one_letter_code
_entity_poly.pdbx_strand_id
1 'polypeptide(L)'
;MLNNPSVAAPKTKKKVAEKKEAQAKAGKQEKFEVDLDRYCKFVDRVTSNASKDYQSYIERLTELHQQGCNIERLDTAASGICAEGGEFMEIVKKIKFQAKPWDQANKEHLQKELGDIMWYVANAAMALDMRLDEIIYINTLKLAARYPEGMFDAHYSENRAPGDIWWSLHKKIFGRPCKHLGGIPTITSM
;
A
#
# COMPACT_ATOMS: atom_id res chain seq x y z
N MET A 1 -75.91 -10.59 -42.38
CA MET A 1 -74.72 -9.71 -42.70
C MET A 1 -73.65 -10.07 -41.73
N LEU A 2 -72.66 -10.78 -42.23
CA LEU A 2 -71.59 -11.40 -41.40
C LEU A 2 -70.38 -10.50 -41.39
N ASN A 3 -69.95 -10.01 -40.23
CA ASN A 3 -68.71 -9.29 -40.07
C ASN A 3 -67.56 -10.29 -39.78
N ASN A 4 -66.52 -10.22 -40.61
CA ASN A 4 -65.34 -11.03 -40.53
C ASN A 4 -64.25 -10.26 -39.74
N PRO A 5 -63.63 -10.81 -38.66
CA PRO A 5 -62.54 -10.13 -38.00
C PRO A 5 -61.19 -10.42 -38.65
N SER A 6 -60.45 -9.35 -38.90
CA SER A 6 -59.09 -9.33 -39.43
C SER A 6 -58.10 -10.04 -38.48
N VAL A 7 -57.36 -11.01 -38.99
CA VAL A 7 -56.33 -11.75 -38.30
C VAL A 7 -55.01 -10.92 -38.28
N ALA A 8 -54.59 -10.48 -37.15
CA ALA A 8 -53.27 -9.83 -36.95
C ALA A 8 -52.15 -10.87 -36.93
N ALA A 9 -51.19 -10.74 -37.80
CA ALA A 9 -50.02 -11.62 -37.89
C ALA A 9 -49.04 -11.44 -36.68
N PRO A 10 -48.25 -12.46 -36.31
CA PRO A 10 -47.63 -12.57 -35.03
C PRO A 10 -46.33 -11.73 -34.90
N LYS A 11 -46.31 -10.78 -34.02
CA LYS A 11 -45.13 -9.98 -33.58
C LYS A 11 -44.09 -10.80 -32.81
N THR A 12 -44.32 -12.09 -32.60
CA THR A 12 -43.48 -12.97 -31.75
C THR A 12 -42.22 -13.48 -32.42
N LYS A 13 -42.20 -13.66 -33.73
CA LYS A 13 -41.03 -14.22 -34.44
C LYS A 13 -39.86 -13.25 -34.55
N LYS A 14 -40.12 -11.93 -34.61
CA LYS A 14 -39.08 -10.91 -34.72
C LYS A 14 -38.31 -10.72 -33.39
N LYS A 15 -38.99 -10.75 -32.26
CA LYS A 15 -38.37 -10.66 -30.93
C LYS A 15 -37.51 -11.88 -30.56
N VAL A 16 -37.83 -13.06 -31.07
CA VAL A 16 -37.06 -14.29 -30.82
C VAL A 16 -35.78 -14.30 -31.66
N ALA A 17 -35.82 -13.77 -32.89
CA ALA A 17 -34.65 -13.62 -33.76
C ALA A 17 -33.66 -12.58 -33.18
N GLU A 18 -34.15 -11.42 -32.75
CA GLU A 18 -33.32 -10.37 -32.13
C GLU A 18 -32.68 -10.83 -30.81
N LYS A 19 -33.35 -11.66 -30.01
CA LYS A 19 -32.79 -12.24 -28.79
C LYS A 19 -31.71 -13.29 -29.09
N LYS A 20 -31.85 -14.08 -30.16
CA LYS A 20 -30.84 -15.04 -30.60
C LYS A 20 -29.60 -14.37 -31.20
N GLU A 21 -29.75 -13.26 -31.94
CA GLU A 21 -28.61 -12.45 -32.43
C GLU A 21 -27.87 -11.72 -31.29
N ALA A 22 -28.59 -11.19 -30.30
CA ALA A 22 -28.00 -10.57 -29.11
C ALA A 22 -27.20 -11.60 -28.26
N GLN A 23 -27.73 -12.84 -28.13
CA GLN A 23 -27.00 -13.92 -27.46
C GLN A 23 -25.81 -14.45 -28.27
N ALA A 24 -25.86 -14.45 -29.58
CA ALA A 24 -24.74 -14.85 -30.45
C ALA A 24 -23.62 -13.80 -30.47
N LYS A 25 -23.93 -12.50 -30.24
CA LYS A 25 -22.93 -11.44 -30.10
C LYS A 25 -22.29 -11.40 -28.69
N ALA A 26 -22.98 -11.89 -27.64
CA ALA A 26 -22.43 -12.00 -26.30
C ALA A 26 -21.43 -13.17 -26.10
N GLY A 27 -21.26 -14.04 -27.08
CA GLY A 27 -20.49 -15.29 -26.99
C GLY A 27 -19.09 -15.26 -27.58
N LYS A 28 -18.62 -14.17 -28.18
CA LYS A 28 -17.20 -14.03 -28.53
C LYS A 28 -16.46 -13.36 -27.38
N GLN A 29 -16.13 -14.15 -26.38
CA GLN A 29 -15.07 -13.81 -25.45
C GLN A 29 -13.79 -13.66 -26.29
N GLU A 30 -13.29 -12.42 -26.47
CA GLU A 30 -12.00 -12.21 -27.12
C GLU A 30 -10.97 -13.02 -26.32
N LYS A 31 -10.35 -14.00 -27.00
CA LYS A 31 -9.30 -14.80 -26.39
C LYS A 31 -8.12 -13.87 -26.18
N PHE A 32 -7.93 -13.42 -24.94
CA PHE A 32 -6.82 -12.56 -24.57
C PHE A 32 -5.53 -13.38 -24.69
N GLU A 33 -4.70 -13.05 -25.66
CA GLU A 33 -3.42 -13.69 -25.90
C GLU A 33 -2.30 -12.74 -25.43
N VAL A 34 -1.49 -13.18 -24.47
CA VAL A 34 -0.37 -12.41 -23.94
C VAL A 34 0.91 -12.83 -24.67
N ASP A 35 1.52 -11.90 -25.39
CA ASP A 35 2.87 -12.05 -25.92
C ASP A 35 3.88 -11.83 -24.79
N LEU A 36 4.34 -12.92 -24.17
CA LEU A 36 5.27 -12.91 -23.05
C LEU A 36 6.63 -12.32 -23.40
N ASP A 37 7.13 -12.56 -24.61
CA ASP A 37 8.42 -12.01 -25.06
C ASP A 37 8.35 -10.48 -25.18
N ARG A 38 7.26 -9.98 -25.74
CA ARG A 38 7.01 -8.53 -25.84
C ARG A 38 6.86 -7.91 -24.44
N TYR A 39 6.17 -8.61 -23.54
CA TYR A 39 6.01 -8.18 -22.16
C TYR A 39 7.36 -8.11 -21.43
N CYS A 40 8.19 -9.15 -21.49
CA CYS A 40 9.52 -9.16 -20.88
C CYS A 40 10.42 -8.04 -21.41
N LYS A 41 10.42 -7.82 -22.73
CA LYS A 41 11.15 -6.70 -23.34
C LYS A 41 10.64 -5.33 -22.89
N PHE A 42 9.33 -5.20 -22.66
CA PHE A 42 8.75 -3.98 -22.11
C PHE A 42 9.22 -3.77 -20.66
N VAL A 43 9.12 -4.80 -19.79
CA VAL A 43 9.56 -4.76 -18.41
C VAL A 43 11.04 -4.36 -18.32
N ASP A 44 11.90 -4.98 -19.13
CA ASP A 44 13.32 -4.65 -19.16
C ASP A 44 13.57 -3.17 -19.53
N ARG A 45 12.87 -2.64 -20.52
CA ARG A 45 13.03 -1.23 -20.94
C ARG A 45 12.58 -0.22 -19.89
N VAL A 46 11.56 -0.55 -19.09
CA VAL A 46 11.03 0.36 -18.03
C VAL A 46 11.69 0.13 -16.67
N THR A 47 12.51 -0.90 -16.54
CA THR A 47 13.34 -1.14 -15.35
C THR A 47 14.56 -0.21 -15.37
N SER A 48 14.84 0.44 -14.23
CA SER A 48 15.97 1.35 -14.10
C SER A 48 17.32 0.62 -14.30
N ASN A 49 18.33 1.32 -14.81
CA ASN A 49 19.65 0.72 -14.97
C ASN A 49 20.24 0.27 -13.63
N ALA A 50 20.07 1.04 -12.57
CA ALA A 50 20.53 0.66 -11.23
C ALA A 50 19.87 -0.62 -10.68
N SER A 51 18.76 -1.08 -11.26
CA SER A 51 18.09 -2.33 -10.86
C SER A 51 18.53 -3.56 -11.67
N LYS A 52 19.31 -3.39 -12.74
CA LYS A 52 19.65 -4.49 -13.66
C LYS A 52 21.11 -4.49 -14.14
N ASP A 53 21.87 -3.45 -13.87
CA ASP A 53 23.26 -3.32 -14.24
C ASP A 53 24.11 -3.04 -12.99
N TYR A 54 25.13 -3.88 -12.77
CA TYR A 54 25.96 -3.81 -11.58
C TYR A 54 26.71 -2.47 -11.45
N GLN A 55 27.27 -1.96 -12.54
CA GLN A 55 28.03 -0.72 -12.50
C GLN A 55 27.15 0.47 -12.18
N SER A 56 25.98 0.56 -12.85
CA SER A 56 24.98 1.59 -12.56
C SER A 56 24.45 1.52 -11.12
N TYR A 57 24.35 0.32 -10.56
CA TYR A 57 23.96 0.12 -9.16
C TYR A 57 25.02 0.70 -8.21
N ILE A 58 26.28 0.38 -8.40
CA ILE A 58 27.38 0.89 -7.56
C ILE A 58 27.52 2.41 -7.68
N GLU A 59 27.41 2.96 -8.89
CA GLU A 59 27.40 4.40 -9.11
C GLU A 59 26.28 5.07 -8.33
N ARG A 60 25.07 4.52 -8.37
CA ARG A 60 23.93 5.07 -7.62
C ARG A 60 24.13 5.00 -6.11
N LEU A 61 24.67 3.91 -5.57
CA LEU A 61 24.98 3.81 -4.14
C LEU A 61 26.03 4.85 -3.73
N THR A 62 27.04 5.05 -4.56
CA THR A 62 28.09 6.06 -4.33
C THR A 62 27.51 7.48 -4.30
N GLU A 63 26.65 7.81 -5.24
CA GLU A 63 25.94 9.10 -5.25
C GLU A 63 25.10 9.32 -3.98
N LEU A 64 24.34 8.30 -3.54
CA LEU A 64 23.54 8.38 -2.33
C LEU A 64 24.41 8.58 -1.09
N HIS A 65 25.51 7.86 -0.99
CA HIS A 65 26.48 8.02 0.09
C HIS A 65 27.08 9.44 0.12
N GLN A 66 27.45 10.00 -1.04
CA GLN A 66 27.96 11.37 -1.15
C GLN A 66 26.93 12.44 -0.75
N GLN A 67 25.64 12.13 -0.89
CA GLN A 67 24.52 12.96 -0.42
C GLN A 67 24.26 12.82 1.09
N GLY A 68 25.01 11.98 1.80
CA GLY A 68 24.84 11.70 3.22
C GLY A 68 23.72 10.70 3.53
N CYS A 69 23.27 9.94 2.53
CA CYS A 69 22.29 8.88 2.74
C CYS A 69 22.97 7.63 3.33
N ASN A 70 22.51 7.16 4.48
CA ASN A 70 22.90 5.88 5.07
C ASN A 70 22.09 4.75 4.42
N ILE A 71 22.36 4.51 3.13
CA ILE A 71 21.56 3.60 2.32
C ILE A 71 21.69 2.15 2.79
N GLU A 72 22.86 1.76 3.30
CA GLU A 72 23.14 0.40 3.79
C GLU A 72 22.20 0.05 4.96
N ARG A 73 22.04 0.99 5.89
CA ARG A 73 21.16 0.81 7.05
C ARG A 73 19.69 0.92 6.67
N LEU A 74 19.34 1.81 5.73
CA LEU A 74 17.97 1.92 5.21
C LEU A 74 17.55 0.66 4.48
N ASP A 75 18.41 0.09 3.65
CA ASP A 75 18.11 -1.16 2.93
C ASP A 75 17.94 -2.33 3.90
N THR A 76 18.84 -2.46 4.88
CA THR A 76 18.72 -3.45 5.97
C THR A 76 17.38 -3.28 6.71
N ALA A 77 17.03 -2.06 7.09
CA ALA A 77 15.81 -1.78 7.81
C ALA A 77 14.56 -2.06 6.97
N ALA A 78 14.53 -1.62 5.72
CA ALA A 78 13.40 -1.82 4.82
C ALA A 78 13.16 -3.31 4.53
N SER A 79 14.23 -4.06 4.24
CA SER A 79 14.18 -5.49 4.01
C SER A 79 13.67 -6.25 5.25
N GLY A 80 14.20 -5.92 6.42
CA GLY A 80 13.81 -6.57 7.68
C GLY A 80 12.38 -6.25 8.10
N ILE A 81 11.94 -5.01 8.03
CA ILE A 81 10.51 -4.66 8.32
C ILE A 81 9.56 -5.49 7.44
N CYS A 82 9.90 -5.68 6.17
CA CYS A 82 9.08 -6.47 5.26
C CYS A 82 9.12 -7.98 5.60
N ALA A 83 10.30 -8.52 5.93
CA ALA A 83 10.48 -9.92 6.27
C ALA A 83 9.72 -10.29 7.55
N GLU A 84 9.99 -9.58 8.65
CA GLU A 84 9.36 -9.85 9.96
C GLU A 84 7.86 -9.53 9.94
N GLY A 85 7.44 -8.50 9.19
CA GLY A 85 6.03 -8.23 8.91
C GLY A 85 5.35 -9.39 8.17
N GLY A 86 6.07 -10.07 7.29
CA GLY A 86 5.65 -11.29 6.61
C GLY A 86 5.50 -12.47 7.57
N GLU A 87 6.44 -12.67 8.49
CA GLU A 87 6.40 -13.73 9.51
C GLU A 87 5.26 -13.50 10.50
N PHE A 88 5.07 -12.26 10.96
CA PHE A 88 3.92 -11.88 11.77
C PHE A 88 2.60 -12.20 11.04
N MET A 89 2.47 -11.82 9.77
CA MET A 89 1.28 -12.10 8.96
C MET A 89 1.07 -13.59 8.74
N GLU A 90 2.13 -14.38 8.58
CA GLU A 90 2.06 -15.82 8.42
C GLU A 90 1.41 -16.49 9.64
N ILE A 91 1.78 -16.06 10.86
CA ILE A 91 1.18 -16.57 12.10
C ILE A 91 -0.30 -16.18 12.16
N VAL A 92 -0.63 -14.91 11.89
CA VAL A 92 -2.02 -14.41 11.86
C VAL A 92 -2.86 -15.17 10.83
N LYS A 93 -2.33 -15.39 9.63
CA LYS A 93 -2.97 -16.19 8.58
C LYS A 93 -3.27 -17.61 9.03
N LYS A 94 -2.31 -18.27 9.69
CA LYS A 94 -2.48 -19.63 10.21
C LYS A 94 -3.54 -19.70 11.32
N ILE A 95 -3.57 -18.72 12.22
CA ILE A 95 -4.60 -18.61 13.25
C ILE A 95 -5.98 -18.44 12.60
N LYS A 96 -6.09 -17.54 11.62
CA LYS A 96 -7.37 -17.17 11.00
C LYS A 96 -7.92 -18.25 10.07
N PHE A 97 -7.06 -18.93 9.30
CA PHE A 97 -7.51 -19.76 8.20
C PHE A 97 -7.07 -21.24 8.29
N GLN A 98 -6.15 -21.59 9.19
CA GLN A 98 -5.55 -22.93 9.25
C GLN A 98 -5.68 -23.57 10.65
N ALA A 99 -6.66 -23.12 11.44
CA ALA A 99 -6.96 -23.67 12.77
C ALA A 99 -5.76 -23.67 13.75
N LYS A 100 -4.75 -22.83 13.55
CA LYS A 100 -3.67 -22.64 14.53
C LYS A 100 -4.29 -22.07 15.80
N PRO A 101 -4.02 -22.64 17.00
CA PRO A 101 -4.70 -22.22 18.22
C PRO A 101 -4.32 -20.80 18.64
N TRP A 102 -5.24 -20.10 19.29
CA TRP A 102 -4.97 -18.82 19.96
C TRP A 102 -4.55 -19.11 21.41
N ASP A 103 -3.30 -19.53 21.60
CA ASP A 103 -2.70 -19.90 22.86
C ASP A 103 -1.53 -19.00 23.25
N GLN A 104 -0.96 -19.24 24.44
CA GLN A 104 0.15 -18.46 24.95
C GLN A 104 1.40 -18.57 24.05
N ALA A 105 1.70 -19.76 23.53
CA ALA A 105 2.86 -19.98 22.68
C ALA A 105 2.80 -19.17 21.39
N ASN A 106 1.60 -19.08 20.77
CA ASN A 106 1.41 -18.27 19.57
C ASN A 106 1.40 -16.76 19.84
N LYS A 107 0.94 -16.31 21.03
CA LYS A 107 1.09 -14.92 21.46
C LYS A 107 2.55 -14.53 21.64
N GLU A 108 3.34 -15.39 22.27
CA GLU A 108 4.78 -15.16 22.46
C GLU A 108 5.54 -15.16 21.15
N HIS A 109 5.13 -15.99 20.18
CA HIS A 109 5.69 -15.97 18.84
C HIS A 109 5.40 -14.63 18.14
N LEU A 110 4.13 -14.18 18.12
CA LEU A 110 3.77 -12.85 17.60
C LEU A 110 4.50 -11.70 18.30
N GLN A 111 4.75 -11.82 19.61
CA GLN A 111 5.51 -10.82 20.35
C GLN A 111 6.97 -10.77 19.90
N LYS A 112 7.59 -11.89 19.57
CA LYS A 112 8.96 -11.92 19.03
C LYS A 112 9.06 -11.23 17.69
N GLU A 113 8.19 -11.59 16.73
CA GLU A 113 8.16 -10.95 15.41
C GLU A 113 7.92 -9.43 15.53
N LEU A 114 7.05 -9.02 16.44
CA LEU A 114 6.82 -7.59 16.70
C LEU A 114 8.06 -6.91 17.29
N GLY A 115 8.82 -7.60 18.12
CA GLY A 115 10.11 -7.13 18.65
C GLY A 115 11.15 -6.95 17.54
N ASP A 116 11.22 -7.90 16.61
CA ASP A 116 12.14 -7.87 15.47
C ASP A 116 11.78 -6.74 14.50
N ILE A 117 10.49 -6.53 14.22
CA ILE A 117 10.01 -5.34 13.47
C ILE A 117 10.47 -4.05 14.15
N MET A 118 10.33 -3.93 15.48
CA MET A 118 10.75 -2.73 16.22
C MET A 118 12.26 -2.51 16.16
N TRP A 119 13.06 -3.58 16.14
CA TRP A 119 14.51 -3.48 15.96
C TRP A 119 14.86 -2.85 14.59
N TYR A 120 14.21 -3.29 13.51
CA TYR A 120 14.39 -2.72 12.18
C TYR A 120 13.86 -1.28 12.07
N VAL A 121 12.75 -0.98 12.74
CA VAL A 121 12.24 0.41 12.84
C VAL A 121 13.26 1.32 13.53
N ALA A 122 13.93 0.84 14.60
CA ALA A 122 15.00 1.60 15.24
C ALA A 122 16.20 1.81 14.32
N ASN A 123 16.58 0.80 13.52
CA ASN A 123 17.62 0.95 12.50
C ASN A 123 17.25 2.00 11.44
N ALA A 124 16.00 2.01 10.99
CA ALA A 124 15.50 3.04 10.06
C ALA A 124 15.60 4.44 10.66
N ALA A 125 15.18 4.61 11.92
CA ALA A 125 15.26 5.88 12.63
C ALA A 125 16.72 6.38 12.73
N MET A 126 17.65 5.50 13.10
CA MET A 126 19.09 5.84 13.13
C MET A 126 19.64 6.20 11.75
N ALA A 127 19.18 5.54 10.68
CA ALA A 127 19.61 5.86 9.31
C ALA A 127 19.13 7.23 8.84
N LEU A 128 18.02 7.71 9.40
CA LEU A 128 17.42 9.02 9.14
C LEU A 128 17.91 10.11 10.09
N ASP A 129 18.83 9.78 11.03
CA ASP A 129 19.25 10.68 12.12
C ASP A 129 18.04 11.23 12.92
N MET A 130 17.07 10.36 13.19
CA MET A 130 15.84 10.69 13.90
C MET A 130 15.69 9.86 15.17
N ARG A 131 14.99 10.42 16.17
CA ARG A 131 14.62 9.69 17.37
C ARG A 131 13.30 8.97 17.16
N LEU A 132 13.14 7.80 17.76
CA LEU A 132 11.90 7.03 17.69
C LEU A 132 10.68 7.77 18.26
N ASP A 133 10.87 8.45 19.40
CA ASP A 133 9.82 9.24 20.02
C ASP A 133 9.37 10.42 19.15
N GLU A 134 10.30 11.04 18.42
CA GLU A 134 9.98 12.08 17.44
C GLU A 134 9.13 11.54 16.28
N ILE A 135 9.47 10.38 15.74
CA ILE A 135 8.72 9.73 14.66
C ILE A 135 7.29 9.42 15.11
N ILE A 136 7.14 8.87 16.35
CA ILE A 136 5.83 8.58 16.95
C ILE A 136 5.03 9.88 17.16
N TYR A 137 5.65 10.91 17.70
CA TYR A 137 5.02 12.20 17.94
C TYR A 137 4.50 12.84 16.65
N ILE A 138 5.31 12.88 15.60
CA ILE A 138 4.92 13.40 14.29
C ILE A 138 3.76 12.59 13.69
N ASN A 139 3.80 11.27 13.82
CA ASN A 139 2.68 10.42 13.38
C ASN A 139 1.40 10.72 14.15
N THR A 140 1.49 10.96 15.47
CA THR A 140 0.33 11.35 16.30
C THR A 140 -0.28 12.67 15.83
N LEU A 141 0.54 13.69 15.55
CA LEU A 141 0.08 14.96 15.00
C LEU A 141 -0.62 14.80 13.63
N LYS A 142 -0.05 13.96 12.77
CA LYS A 142 -0.66 13.64 11.48
C LYS A 142 -2.03 13.00 11.64
N LEU A 143 -2.17 12.04 12.55
CA LEU A 143 -3.43 11.36 12.83
C LEU A 143 -4.46 12.29 13.49
N ALA A 144 -4.05 13.14 14.42
CA ALA A 144 -4.91 14.15 15.02
C ALA A 144 -5.44 15.16 13.99
N ALA A 145 -4.62 15.54 13.00
CA ALA A 145 -5.07 16.38 11.90
C ALA A 145 -6.06 15.67 10.96
N ARG A 146 -5.90 14.35 10.77
CA ARG A 146 -6.83 13.54 9.96
C ARG A 146 -8.15 13.29 10.64
N TYR A 147 -8.14 13.04 11.94
CA TYR A 147 -9.28 12.68 12.77
C TYR A 147 -9.52 13.75 13.84
N PRO A 148 -10.09 14.93 13.49
CA PRO A 148 -10.21 16.07 14.41
C PRO A 148 -11.06 15.77 15.64
N GLU A 149 -11.97 14.80 15.56
CA GLU A 149 -12.80 14.35 16.69
C GLU A 149 -12.14 13.26 17.54
N GLY A 150 -10.90 12.85 17.21
CA GLY A 150 -10.16 11.81 17.94
C GLY A 150 -10.66 10.39 17.74
N MET A 151 -11.60 10.17 16.79
CA MET A 151 -12.18 8.87 16.47
C MET A 151 -11.99 8.55 14.98
N PHE A 152 -11.91 7.25 14.66
CA PHE A 152 -11.84 6.81 13.27
C PHE A 152 -13.13 7.19 12.52
N ASP A 153 -12.96 7.81 11.35
CA ASP A 153 -14.02 8.08 10.40
C ASP A 153 -13.55 7.66 9.00
N ALA A 154 -14.36 6.80 8.35
CA ALA A 154 -14.07 6.28 7.01
C ALA A 154 -14.01 7.39 5.96
N HIS A 155 -14.82 8.45 6.10
CA HIS A 155 -14.80 9.59 5.19
C HIS A 155 -13.43 10.26 5.19
N TYR A 156 -12.85 10.56 6.36
CA TYR A 156 -11.52 11.16 6.47
C TYR A 156 -10.39 10.20 6.08
N SER A 157 -10.58 8.88 6.24
CA SER A 157 -9.64 7.87 5.79
C SER A 157 -9.52 7.83 4.26
N GLU A 158 -10.66 7.90 3.56
CA GLU A 158 -10.72 7.82 2.09
C GLU A 158 -10.53 9.19 1.41
N ASN A 159 -10.91 10.29 2.05
CA ASN A 159 -10.86 11.65 1.51
C ASN A 159 -9.81 12.48 2.26
N ARG A 160 -8.54 12.22 2.00
CA ARG A 160 -7.43 12.90 2.68
C ARG A 160 -7.35 14.37 2.28
N ALA A 161 -7.31 15.24 3.28
CA ALA A 161 -7.13 16.67 3.06
C ALA A 161 -5.72 16.99 2.52
N PRO A 162 -5.52 18.03 1.70
CA PRO A 162 -4.20 18.41 1.19
C PRO A 162 -3.15 18.71 2.26
N GLY A 163 -3.56 18.95 3.52
CA GLY A 163 -2.69 19.18 4.69
C GLY A 163 -2.33 17.94 5.49
N ASP A 164 -2.87 16.76 5.16
CA ASP A 164 -2.57 15.46 5.77
C ASP A 164 -1.18 14.92 5.36
N ILE A 165 -0.50 15.64 4.49
CA ILE A 165 0.87 15.34 4.09
C ILE A 165 1.80 15.97 5.13
N TRP A 166 2.62 15.14 5.76
CA TRP A 166 3.61 15.43 6.81
C TRP A 166 4.35 16.77 6.66
N TRP A 167 4.73 17.16 5.44
CA TRP A 167 5.51 18.35 5.14
C TRP A 167 4.82 19.68 5.50
N SER A 168 3.52 19.78 5.32
CA SER A 168 2.77 21.01 5.64
C SER A 168 2.59 21.20 7.15
N LEU A 169 2.44 20.10 7.90
CA LEU A 169 2.35 20.11 9.36
C LEU A 169 3.69 20.46 10.00
N HIS A 170 4.78 19.85 9.55
CA HIS A 170 6.13 20.12 10.05
C HIS A 170 6.53 21.58 9.86
N LYS A 171 6.29 22.16 8.67
CA LYS A 171 6.55 23.57 8.38
C LYS A 171 5.70 24.51 9.24
N LYS A 172 4.46 24.13 9.55
CA LYS A 172 3.52 24.93 10.36
C LYS A 172 3.87 24.91 11.85
N ILE A 173 4.42 23.80 12.38
CA ILE A 173 4.72 23.61 13.80
C ILE A 173 6.15 24.04 14.13
N PHE A 174 7.14 23.76 13.28
CA PHE A 174 8.55 23.95 13.58
C PHE A 174 9.25 25.06 12.80
N GLY A 175 8.59 25.65 11.77
CA GLY A 175 9.08 26.81 11.03
C GLY A 175 10.43 26.66 10.30
N ARG A 176 11.09 25.49 10.39
CA ARG A 176 12.40 25.18 9.77
C ARG A 176 12.47 23.73 9.31
N PRO A 177 13.27 23.40 8.27
CA PRO A 177 13.61 22.02 7.98
C PRO A 177 14.43 21.44 9.15
N CYS A 178 14.21 20.16 9.47
CA CYS A 178 14.87 19.44 10.58
C CYS A 178 16.39 19.60 10.54
N LYS A 179 16.92 20.47 11.39
CA LYS A 179 18.29 20.42 11.90
C LYS A 179 18.16 20.55 13.41
N HIS A 180 18.40 19.43 14.11
CA HIS A 180 18.47 19.31 15.58
C HIS A 180 17.32 19.91 16.37
N LEU A 181 16.34 19.07 16.74
CA LEU A 181 15.30 19.37 17.72
C LEU A 181 15.88 19.28 19.14
N GLY A 182 16.41 20.41 19.64
CA GLY A 182 16.59 20.59 21.07
C GLY A 182 15.24 20.94 21.71
N GLY A 183 14.72 20.03 22.55
CA GLY A 183 13.55 20.27 23.39
C GLY A 183 12.21 19.85 22.78
N ILE A 184 11.85 18.60 22.97
CA ILE A 184 10.50 18.09 22.74
C ILE A 184 9.64 18.43 23.96
N PRO A 185 8.45 19.04 23.81
CA PRO A 185 7.51 19.17 24.91
C PRO A 185 7.08 17.78 25.40
N THR A 186 7.14 17.55 26.69
CA THR A 186 6.67 16.30 27.31
C THR A 186 5.17 16.15 27.07
N ILE A 187 4.75 15.03 26.49
CA ILE A 187 3.33 14.66 26.35
C ILE A 187 2.83 14.31 27.75
N THR A 188 2.31 15.29 28.49
CA THR A 188 1.79 15.06 29.85
C THR A 188 0.27 15.25 29.97
N SER A 189 -0.43 15.45 28.84
CA SER A 189 -1.89 15.57 28.85
C SER A 189 -2.49 15.31 27.46
N MET A 190 -2.86 14.08 27.21
CA MET A 190 -3.99 13.70 26.34
C MET A 190 -4.79 12.64 27.07
#